data_6acb80aed9066e2967b68b44cbf49bd7
#
_entry.id   6acb80aed9066e2967b68b44cbf49bd7
#
_cell.length_a   1.000
_cell.length_b   1.000
_cell.length_c   1.000
_cell.angle_alpha   90.00
_cell.angle_beta   90.00
_cell.angle_gamma   90.00
#
_symmetry.space_group_name_H-M   'P 1'
#
loop_
_entity.id
_entity.type
_entity.pdbx_description
1 polymer ?
#
loop_
_entity_poly.entity_id
_entity_poly.type
_entity_poly.pdbx_seq_one_letter_code
_entity_poly.pdbx_strand_id
1 'polypeptide(L)'
;MARPIGSKSKAKILTAVEKLIANKGINSISLRDIAAETKLSPGTLYYHYTTKDDIVFDIIAKHIDELKNEYVAWLSRHQTDLTPERFLEVIFFKGVKLFNRARLHIFIINQCMVDNVTLTNRFKDKYSQWRSELKKGVINVFPHVKNPESFASLLLMIIDGLVIQEVLGLPEIDQHELINFVKNMGDSDD
;
A
#
# COMPACT_ATOMS: atom_id res chain seq x y z
N MET A 1 12.21 -26.19 9.67
CA MET A 1 13.11 -25.08 10.04
C MET A 1 12.41 -24.18 11.06
N ALA A 2 12.98 -24.00 12.25
CA ALA A 2 12.40 -23.11 13.27
C ALA A 2 12.55 -21.64 12.81
N ARG A 3 11.43 -20.89 12.76
CA ARG A 3 11.48 -19.43 12.51
C ARG A 3 12.33 -18.77 13.60
N PRO A 4 13.25 -17.84 13.24
CA PRO A 4 14.06 -17.14 14.24
C PRO A 4 13.16 -16.43 15.26
N ILE A 5 13.55 -16.46 16.53
CA ILE A 5 12.79 -15.86 17.65
C ILE A 5 12.43 -14.39 17.37
N GLY A 6 13.29 -13.65 16.67
CA GLY A 6 13.05 -12.27 16.23
C GLY A 6 11.84 -12.08 15.31
N SER A 7 11.51 -13.04 14.43
CA SER A 7 10.37 -12.90 13.51
C SER A 7 9.02 -13.03 14.21
N LYS A 8 8.92 -13.84 15.26
CA LYS A 8 7.67 -13.98 16.05
C LYS A 8 7.39 -12.71 16.86
N SER A 9 8.42 -12.13 17.49
CA SER A 9 8.27 -10.89 18.24
C SER A 9 7.89 -9.72 17.35
N LYS A 10 8.50 -9.61 16.17
CA LYS A 10 8.17 -8.58 15.18
C LYS A 10 6.70 -8.68 14.73
N ALA A 11 6.23 -9.87 14.35
CA ALA A 11 4.83 -10.07 13.95
C ALA A 11 3.86 -9.72 15.09
N LYS A 12 4.18 -10.09 16.34
CA LYS A 12 3.39 -9.76 17.52
C LYS A 12 3.28 -8.25 17.75
N ILE A 13 4.38 -7.51 17.54
CA ILE A 13 4.41 -6.05 17.64
C ILE A 13 3.49 -5.44 16.60
N LEU A 14 3.60 -5.83 15.33
CA LEU A 14 2.78 -5.28 14.25
C LEU A 14 1.28 -5.49 14.51
N THR A 15 0.87 -6.72 14.88
CA THR A 15 -0.53 -7.03 15.20
C THR A 15 -1.05 -6.22 16.39
N ALA A 16 -0.25 -6.05 17.43
CA ALA A 16 -0.64 -5.25 18.59
C ALA A 16 -0.82 -3.77 18.24
N VAL A 17 0.05 -3.23 17.39
CA VAL A 17 -0.06 -1.83 16.95
C VAL A 17 -1.27 -1.63 16.04
N GLU A 18 -1.55 -2.54 15.11
CA GLU A 18 -2.78 -2.48 14.29
C GLU A 18 -4.04 -2.42 15.18
N LYS A 19 -4.11 -3.26 16.22
CA LYS A 19 -5.22 -3.27 17.19
C LYS A 19 -5.31 -1.98 17.99
N LEU A 20 -4.18 -1.48 18.50
CA LEU A 20 -4.13 -0.22 19.25
C LEU A 20 -4.57 0.97 18.40
N ILE A 21 -4.13 1.03 17.15
CA ILE A 21 -4.51 2.09 16.19
C ILE A 21 -6.02 2.06 15.94
N ALA A 22 -6.61 0.88 15.74
CA ALA A 22 -8.03 0.72 15.54
C ALA A 22 -8.86 1.23 16.73
N ASN A 23 -8.34 1.01 17.97
CA ASN A 23 -9.06 1.36 19.20
C ASN A 23 -8.85 2.81 19.64
N LYS A 24 -7.63 3.35 19.52
CA LYS A 24 -7.24 4.65 20.11
C LYS A 24 -6.81 5.69 19.07
N GLY A 25 -6.65 5.30 17.83
CA GLY A 25 -6.06 6.12 16.79
C GLY A 25 -4.53 6.21 16.90
N ILE A 26 -3.88 6.45 15.75
CA ILE A 26 -2.42 6.40 15.61
C ILE A 26 -1.68 7.44 16.48
N ASN A 27 -2.26 8.63 16.64
CA ASN A 27 -1.61 9.72 17.40
C ASN A 27 -1.62 9.46 18.91
N SER A 28 -2.56 8.64 19.40
CA SER A 28 -2.80 8.40 20.83
C SER A 28 -2.00 7.22 21.40
N ILE A 29 -1.17 6.55 20.60
CA ILE A 29 -0.37 5.40 21.04
C ILE A 29 1.11 5.74 21.16
N SER A 30 1.74 5.19 22.19
CA SER A 30 3.17 5.31 22.46
C SER A 30 3.86 3.94 22.42
N LEU A 31 5.20 3.93 22.36
CA LEU A 31 5.98 2.68 22.49
C LEU A 31 5.71 1.96 23.84
N ARG A 32 5.34 2.71 24.88
CA ARG A 32 4.95 2.11 26.18
C ARG A 32 3.63 1.35 26.08
N ASP A 33 2.64 1.91 25.38
CA ASP A 33 1.36 1.22 25.15
C ASP A 33 1.57 -0.08 24.34
N ILE A 34 2.48 -0.03 23.37
CA ILE A 34 2.84 -1.19 22.54
C ILE A 34 3.54 -2.27 23.38
N ALA A 35 4.47 -1.88 24.25
CA ALA A 35 5.14 -2.82 25.15
C ALA A 35 4.12 -3.50 26.10
N ALA A 36 3.19 -2.72 26.66
CA ALA A 36 2.13 -3.24 27.52
C ALA A 36 1.21 -4.22 26.80
N GLU A 37 0.71 -3.87 25.60
CA GLU A 37 -0.18 -4.72 24.81
C GLU A 37 0.51 -6.02 24.36
N THR A 38 1.80 -5.93 23.99
CA THR A 38 2.58 -7.09 23.55
C THR A 38 3.09 -7.95 24.72
N LYS A 39 3.06 -7.45 25.95
CA LYS A 39 3.74 -8.06 27.11
C LYS A 39 5.23 -8.34 26.84
N LEU A 40 5.87 -7.52 26.01
CA LEU A 40 7.31 -7.57 25.75
C LEU A 40 8.01 -6.59 26.72
N SER A 41 9.26 -6.92 27.07
CA SER A 41 10.09 -5.95 27.78
C SER A 41 10.35 -4.73 26.90
N PRO A 42 10.47 -3.52 27.46
CA PRO A 42 10.86 -2.34 26.69
C PRO A 42 12.15 -2.57 25.87
N GLY A 43 13.16 -3.24 26.45
CA GLY A 43 14.40 -3.60 25.74
C GLY A 43 14.15 -4.48 24.51
N THR A 44 13.24 -5.44 24.59
CA THR A 44 12.87 -6.27 23.43
C THR A 44 12.17 -5.44 22.34
N LEU A 45 11.29 -4.51 22.72
CA LEU A 45 10.63 -3.63 21.77
C LEU A 45 11.65 -2.71 21.08
N TYR A 46 12.52 -2.05 21.84
CA TYR A 46 13.56 -1.16 21.32
C TYR A 46 14.61 -1.88 20.45
N TYR A 47 14.85 -3.16 20.70
CA TYR A 47 15.69 -3.99 19.82
C TYR A 47 15.10 -4.11 18.41
N HIS A 48 13.77 -4.13 18.28
CA HIS A 48 13.10 -4.24 16.99
C HIS A 48 12.82 -2.91 16.34
N TYR A 49 12.43 -1.90 17.12
CA TYR A 49 11.95 -0.61 16.62
C TYR A 49 12.38 0.55 17.52
N THR A 50 13.03 1.52 16.93
CA THR A 50 13.47 2.73 17.64
C THR A 50 12.34 3.74 17.77
N THR A 51 11.44 3.81 16.79
CA THR A 51 10.33 4.76 16.75
C THR A 51 9.00 4.06 16.45
N LYS A 52 7.90 4.74 16.77
CA LYS A 52 6.56 4.32 16.39
C LYS A 52 6.41 4.33 14.84
N ASP A 53 7.00 5.30 14.20
CA ASP A 53 6.92 5.49 12.75
C ASP A 53 7.55 4.32 11.99
N ASP A 54 8.63 3.73 12.50
CA ASP A 54 9.22 2.51 11.94
C ASP A 54 8.25 1.32 11.99
N ILE A 55 7.50 1.20 13.08
CA ILE A 55 6.49 0.13 13.22
C ILE A 55 5.36 0.35 12.22
N VAL A 56 4.86 1.58 12.12
CA VAL A 56 3.78 1.95 11.19
C VAL A 56 4.23 1.75 9.75
N PHE A 57 5.47 2.15 9.44
CA PHE A 57 6.04 1.87 8.11
C PHE A 57 6.05 0.37 7.80
N ASP A 58 6.49 -0.47 8.72
CA ASP A 58 6.55 -1.92 8.49
C ASP A 58 5.15 -2.55 8.33
N ILE A 59 4.13 -2.01 9.02
CA ILE A 59 2.74 -2.42 8.81
C ILE A 59 2.30 -2.10 7.37
N ILE A 60 2.57 -0.88 6.89
CA ILE A 60 2.19 -0.43 5.55
C ILE A 60 3.00 -1.17 4.49
N ALA A 61 4.33 -1.30 4.69
CA ALA A 61 5.20 -2.00 3.76
C ALA A 61 4.77 -3.47 3.57
N LYS A 62 4.48 -4.17 4.67
CA LYS A 62 3.95 -5.53 4.63
C LYS A 62 2.67 -5.59 3.82
N HIS A 63 1.79 -4.63 4.02
CA HIS A 63 0.52 -4.57 3.33
C HIS A 63 0.66 -4.30 1.82
N ILE A 64 1.52 -3.35 1.43
CA ILE A 64 1.85 -3.10 0.02
C ILE A 64 2.44 -4.38 -0.61
N ASP A 65 3.29 -5.11 0.12
CA ASP A 65 3.84 -6.39 -0.37
C ASP A 65 2.76 -7.48 -0.51
N GLU A 66 1.82 -7.57 0.41
CA GLU A 66 0.67 -8.49 0.32
C GLU A 66 -0.17 -8.19 -0.91
N LEU A 67 -0.53 -6.92 -1.15
CA LEU A 67 -1.26 -6.49 -2.33
C LEU A 67 -0.52 -6.78 -3.63
N LYS A 68 0.76 -6.42 -3.67
CA LYS A 68 1.61 -6.72 -4.82
C LYS A 68 1.61 -8.22 -5.13
N ASN A 69 1.76 -9.06 -4.11
CA ASN A 69 1.78 -10.51 -4.28
C ASN A 69 0.42 -11.05 -4.75
N GLU A 70 -0.68 -10.54 -4.20
CA GLU A 70 -2.03 -10.86 -4.66
C GLU A 70 -2.27 -10.45 -6.10
N TYR A 71 -1.83 -9.22 -6.47
CA TYR A 71 -1.90 -8.70 -7.83
C TYR A 71 -1.09 -9.56 -8.82
N VAL A 72 0.17 -9.87 -8.50
CA VAL A 72 1.02 -10.73 -9.35
C VAL A 72 0.43 -12.13 -9.49
N ALA A 73 -0.05 -12.72 -8.40
CA ALA A 73 -0.71 -14.03 -8.43
C ALA A 73 -2.02 -13.99 -9.23
N TRP A 74 -2.76 -12.89 -9.18
CA TRP A 74 -3.96 -12.70 -9.98
C TRP A 74 -3.64 -12.57 -11.47
N LEU A 75 -2.65 -11.74 -11.84
CA LEU A 75 -2.17 -11.63 -13.22
C LEU A 75 -1.75 -12.99 -13.78
N SER A 76 -0.98 -13.77 -13.02
CA SER A 76 -0.51 -15.09 -13.45
C SER A 76 -1.64 -16.09 -13.71
N ARG A 77 -2.76 -15.96 -12.98
CA ARG A 77 -3.93 -16.84 -13.14
C ARG A 77 -4.87 -16.44 -14.28
N HIS A 78 -4.81 -15.18 -14.74
CA HIS A 78 -5.76 -14.62 -15.72
C HIS A 78 -5.07 -14.20 -17.02
N GLN A 79 -3.90 -14.76 -17.34
CA GLN A 79 -3.13 -14.37 -18.54
C GLN A 79 -3.92 -14.51 -19.86
N THR A 80 -4.87 -15.45 -19.92
CA THR A 80 -5.65 -15.75 -21.14
C THR A 80 -6.94 -14.94 -21.27
N ASP A 81 -7.43 -14.34 -20.18
CA ASP A 81 -8.70 -13.60 -20.13
C ASP A 81 -8.54 -12.19 -19.51
N LEU A 82 -7.33 -11.67 -19.55
CA LEU A 82 -6.99 -10.37 -19.00
C LEU A 82 -7.42 -9.26 -19.97
N THR A 83 -8.47 -8.54 -19.60
CA THR A 83 -8.93 -7.35 -20.32
C THR A 83 -8.52 -6.07 -19.60
N PRO A 84 -8.45 -4.92 -20.32
CA PRO A 84 -8.20 -3.61 -19.72
C PRO A 84 -9.14 -3.30 -18.54
N GLU A 85 -10.43 -3.58 -18.68
CA GLU A 85 -11.43 -3.35 -17.65
C GLU A 85 -11.12 -4.15 -16.38
N ARG A 86 -10.89 -5.45 -16.51
CA ARG A 86 -10.57 -6.34 -15.37
C ARG A 86 -9.29 -5.94 -14.69
N PHE A 87 -8.28 -5.51 -15.45
CA PHE A 87 -7.03 -5.03 -14.92
C PHE A 87 -7.25 -3.76 -14.08
N LEU A 88 -7.94 -2.76 -14.62
CA LEU A 88 -8.22 -1.50 -13.93
C LEU A 88 -9.14 -1.71 -12.72
N GLU A 89 -10.15 -2.58 -12.82
CA GLU A 89 -11.02 -2.96 -11.70
C GLU A 89 -10.20 -3.50 -10.52
N VAL A 90 -9.28 -4.42 -10.78
CA VAL A 90 -8.44 -5.01 -9.74
C VAL A 90 -7.52 -3.96 -9.11
N ILE A 91 -6.92 -3.08 -9.91
CA ILE A 91 -6.02 -2.04 -9.41
C ILE A 91 -6.78 -1.03 -8.55
N PHE A 92 -7.91 -0.51 -9.05
CA PHE A 92 -8.61 0.59 -8.39
C PHE A 92 -9.42 0.10 -7.17
N PHE A 93 -10.03 -1.08 -7.23
CA PHE A 93 -10.98 -1.48 -6.20
C PHE A 93 -10.45 -2.50 -5.21
N LYS A 94 -9.59 -3.43 -5.63
CA LYS A 94 -8.92 -4.30 -4.66
C LYS A 94 -7.82 -3.56 -3.91
N GLY A 95 -7.16 -2.61 -4.57
CA GLY A 95 -6.18 -1.73 -3.93
C GLY A 95 -6.79 -0.79 -2.90
N VAL A 96 -7.96 -0.22 -3.19
CA VAL A 96 -8.64 0.79 -2.36
C VAL A 96 -9.45 0.20 -1.20
N LYS A 97 -9.93 -1.05 -1.27
CA LYS A 97 -10.63 -1.73 -0.14
C LYS A 97 -9.81 -1.91 1.14
N LEU A 98 -8.71 -1.20 1.23
CA LEU A 98 -7.75 -1.23 2.33
C LEU A 98 -7.97 -0.13 3.38
N PHE A 99 -9.20 0.28 3.54
CA PHE A 99 -9.64 1.43 4.33
C PHE A 99 -9.04 1.54 5.72
N ASN A 100 -8.89 0.44 6.44
CA ASN A 100 -8.25 0.46 7.75
C ASN A 100 -6.76 0.87 7.68
N ARG A 101 -6.16 0.83 6.50
CA ARG A 101 -4.75 1.14 6.27
C ARG A 101 -4.53 2.44 5.46
N ALA A 102 -5.56 2.96 4.79
CA ALA A 102 -5.49 4.23 4.07
C ALA A 102 -5.06 5.37 5.00
N ARG A 103 -5.61 5.44 6.22
CA ARG A 103 -5.21 6.42 7.23
C ARG A 103 -3.75 6.26 7.67
N LEU A 104 -3.26 5.02 7.75
CA LEU A 104 -1.86 4.74 8.07
C LEU A 104 -0.94 5.17 6.92
N HIS A 105 -1.37 4.94 5.69
CA HIS A 105 -0.66 5.36 4.49
C HIS A 105 -0.49 6.89 4.46
N ILE A 106 -1.58 7.63 4.65
CA ILE A 106 -1.56 9.09 4.76
C ILE A 106 -0.70 9.56 5.92
N PHE A 107 -0.74 8.87 7.07
CA PHE A 107 0.12 9.18 8.21
C PHE A 107 1.61 9.09 7.84
N ILE A 108 2.04 8.02 7.18
CA ILE A 108 3.44 7.86 6.76
C ILE A 108 3.84 8.89 5.71
N ILE A 109 2.97 9.21 4.74
CA ILE A 109 3.22 10.31 3.79
C ILE A 109 3.48 11.62 4.56
N ASN A 110 2.65 11.92 5.56
CA ASN A 110 2.83 13.10 6.39
C ASN A 110 4.18 13.07 7.13
N GLN A 111 4.58 11.92 7.70
CA GLN A 111 5.89 11.78 8.36
C GLN A 111 7.06 11.96 7.37
N CYS A 112 6.90 11.54 6.10
CA CYS A 112 7.90 11.79 5.07
C CYS A 112 8.05 13.29 4.74
N MET A 113 7.01 14.10 4.95
CA MET A 113 7.04 15.55 4.72
C MET A 113 7.74 16.33 5.85
N VAL A 114 8.00 15.72 6.99
CA VAL A 114 8.61 16.33 8.20
C VAL A 114 10.07 15.86 8.36
N ASP A 115 10.86 15.92 7.28
CA ASP A 115 12.31 15.69 7.23
C ASP A 115 12.82 14.32 7.73
N ASN A 116 11.99 13.29 7.73
CA ASN A 116 12.44 11.92 8.01
C ASN A 116 13.05 11.27 6.75
N VAL A 117 14.29 11.62 6.42
CA VAL A 117 14.99 11.17 5.20
C VAL A 117 15.04 9.65 5.08
N THR A 118 15.29 8.93 6.16
CA THR A 118 15.36 7.46 6.17
C THR A 118 14.01 6.86 5.80
N LEU A 119 12.94 7.32 6.43
CA LEU A 119 11.58 6.86 6.15
C LEU A 119 11.16 7.19 4.71
N THR A 120 11.47 8.41 4.26
CA THR A 120 11.21 8.87 2.90
C THR A 120 11.88 7.98 1.85
N ASN A 121 13.15 7.62 2.05
CA ASN A 121 13.86 6.74 1.11
C ASN A 121 13.26 5.33 1.08
N ARG A 122 12.95 4.74 2.23
CA ARG A 122 12.26 3.44 2.32
C ARG A 122 10.89 3.48 1.62
N PHE A 123 10.17 4.58 1.71
CA PHE A 123 8.87 4.75 1.06
C PHE A 123 9.00 4.90 -0.45
N LYS A 124 9.98 5.71 -0.92
CA LYS A 124 10.32 5.83 -2.35
C LYS A 124 10.63 4.46 -2.98
N ASP A 125 11.38 3.60 -2.29
CA ASP A 125 11.69 2.26 -2.77
C ASP A 125 10.42 1.41 -2.95
N LYS A 126 9.48 1.48 -2.01
CA LYS A 126 8.19 0.76 -2.12
C LYS A 126 7.35 1.27 -3.29
N TYR A 127 7.26 2.58 -3.48
CA TYR A 127 6.55 3.19 -4.61
C TYR A 127 7.18 2.81 -5.95
N SER A 128 8.52 2.82 -6.03
CA SER A 128 9.23 2.40 -7.25
C SER A 128 8.98 0.94 -7.60
N GLN A 129 8.97 0.05 -6.61
CA GLN A 129 8.64 -1.36 -6.80
C GLN A 129 7.19 -1.53 -7.30
N TRP A 130 6.24 -0.85 -6.67
CA TRP A 130 4.83 -0.93 -7.05
C TRP A 130 4.60 -0.39 -8.47
N ARG A 131 5.18 0.77 -8.81
CA ARG A 131 5.12 1.32 -10.16
C ARG A 131 5.70 0.37 -11.20
N SER A 132 6.81 -0.32 -10.88
CA SER A 132 7.40 -1.32 -11.77
C SER A 132 6.45 -2.51 -12.03
N GLU A 133 5.73 -3.00 -11.02
CA GLU A 133 4.74 -4.06 -11.21
C GLU A 133 3.53 -3.59 -12.02
N LEU A 134 3.04 -2.37 -11.78
CA LEU A 134 1.98 -1.77 -12.60
C LEU A 134 2.41 -1.65 -14.06
N LYS A 135 3.64 -1.20 -14.33
CA LYS A 135 4.18 -1.11 -15.69
C LYS A 135 4.17 -2.46 -16.42
N LYS A 136 4.54 -3.55 -15.74
CA LYS A 136 4.48 -4.89 -16.32
C LYS A 136 3.05 -5.27 -16.72
N GLY A 137 2.08 -4.95 -15.86
CA GLY A 137 0.67 -5.16 -16.17
C GLY A 137 0.21 -4.32 -17.36
N VAL A 138 0.58 -3.04 -17.40
CA VAL A 138 0.26 -2.13 -18.51
C VAL A 138 0.79 -2.66 -19.85
N ILE A 139 2.04 -3.10 -19.91
CA ILE A 139 2.64 -3.68 -21.15
C ILE A 139 1.82 -4.88 -21.65
N ASN A 140 1.30 -5.70 -20.74
CA ASN A 140 0.53 -6.88 -21.13
C ASN A 140 -0.90 -6.55 -21.56
N VAL A 141 -1.51 -5.51 -21.00
CA VAL A 141 -2.95 -5.23 -21.14
C VAL A 141 -3.24 -4.13 -22.15
N PHE A 142 -2.31 -3.18 -22.29
CA PHE A 142 -2.42 -2.04 -23.18
C PHE A 142 -1.24 -2.03 -24.18
N PRO A 143 -1.23 -2.93 -25.19
CA PRO A 143 -0.10 -3.08 -26.09
C PRO A 143 0.15 -1.84 -26.97
N HIS A 144 -0.85 -0.98 -27.13
CA HIS A 144 -0.78 0.25 -27.95
C HIS A 144 -0.29 1.48 -27.18
N VAL A 145 -0.19 1.40 -25.83
CA VAL A 145 0.31 2.53 -25.04
C VAL A 145 1.76 2.85 -25.39
N LYS A 146 1.99 4.03 -25.96
CA LYS A 146 3.32 4.49 -26.39
C LYS A 146 4.32 4.63 -25.22
N ASN A 147 3.84 4.99 -24.05
CA ASN A 147 4.67 5.16 -22.85
C ASN A 147 4.11 4.42 -21.62
N PRO A 148 4.39 3.12 -21.49
CA PRO A 148 3.92 2.31 -20.36
C PRO A 148 4.39 2.80 -18.98
N GLU A 149 5.54 3.47 -18.91
CA GLU A 149 6.06 4.06 -17.66
C GLU A 149 5.19 5.22 -17.17
N SER A 150 4.86 6.15 -18.08
CA SER A 150 3.98 7.28 -17.75
C SER A 150 2.57 6.81 -17.43
N PHE A 151 2.05 5.83 -18.16
CA PHE A 151 0.72 5.28 -17.90
C PHE A 151 0.66 4.57 -16.54
N ALA A 152 1.67 3.76 -16.19
CA ALA A 152 1.77 3.15 -14.87
C ALA A 152 1.88 4.20 -13.74
N SER A 153 2.59 5.29 -13.99
CA SER A 153 2.67 6.41 -13.05
C SER A 153 1.32 7.10 -12.87
N LEU A 154 0.56 7.30 -13.94
CA LEU A 154 -0.81 7.83 -13.89
C LEU A 154 -1.73 6.91 -13.07
N LEU A 155 -1.69 5.60 -13.29
CA LEU A 155 -2.47 4.64 -12.51
C LEU A 155 -2.15 4.72 -11.02
N LEU A 156 -0.87 4.85 -10.67
CA LEU A 156 -0.46 5.00 -9.28
C LEU A 156 -0.99 6.29 -8.64
N MET A 157 -0.93 7.42 -9.38
CA MET A 157 -1.50 8.70 -8.92
C MET A 157 -3.03 8.61 -8.73
N ILE A 158 -3.74 7.87 -9.58
CA ILE A 158 -5.18 7.64 -9.41
C ILE A 158 -5.45 6.85 -8.13
N ILE A 159 -4.68 5.77 -7.88
CA ILE A 159 -4.80 4.98 -6.65
C ILE A 159 -4.58 5.86 -5.41
N ASP A 160 -3.53 6.68 -5.40
CA ASP A 160 -3.25 7.59 -4.28
C ASP A 160 -4.38 8.61 -4.09
N GLY A 161 -4.92 9.15 -5.18
CA GLY A 161 -6.08 10.05 -5.16
C GLY A 161 -7.32 9.38 -4.59
N LEU A 162 -7.63 8.15 -5.00
CA LEU A 162 -8.76 7.38 -4.48
C LEU A 162 -8.61 7.12 -2.96
N VAL A 163 -7.40 6.77 -2.51
CA VAL A 163 -7.10 6.59 -1.08
C VAL A 163 -7.36 7.87 -0.28
N ILE A 164 -6.95 9.03 -0.80
CA ILE A 164 -7.16 10.33 -0.14
C ILE A 164 -8.66 10.65 -0.06
N GLN A 165 -9.39 10.51 -1.17
CA GLN A 165 -10.83 10.80 -1.23
C GLN A 165 -11.61 9.94 -0.26
N GLU A 166 -11.26 8.69 -0.16
CA GLU A 166 -11.86 7.78 0.81
C GLU A 166 -11.60 8.19 2.26
N VAL A 167 -10.36 8.50 2.62
CA VAL A 167 -10.04 8.98 3.99
C VAL A 167 -10.81 10.25 4.35
N LEU A 168 -11.09 11.11 3.36
CA LEU A 168 -11.88 12.31 3.52
C LEU A 168 -13.39 12.05 3.54
N GLY A 169 -13.85 10.85 3.19
CA GLY A 169 -15.27 10.52 3.10
C GLY A 169 -15.99 11.28 1.97
N LEU A 170 -15.28 11.53 0.85
CA LEU A 170 -15.90 12.16 -0.32
C LEU A 170 -16.88 11.19 -0.98
N PRO A 171 -17.88 11.71 -1.76
CA PRO A 171 -18.79 10.87 -2.51
C PRO A 171 -18.03 9.87 -3.40
N GLU A 172 -18.55 8.66 -3.47
CA GLU A 172 -17.97 7.61 -4.33
C GLU A 172 -18.00 8.07 -5.80
N ILE A 173 -16.86 7.90 -6.48
CA ILE A 173 -16.75 8.07 -7.93
C ILE A 173 -17.41 6.87 -8.59
N ASP A 174 -18.16 7.10 -9.68
CA ASP A 174 -18.64 6.00 -10.50
C ASP A 174 -17.45 5.20 -11.05
N GLN A 175 -17.36 3.98 -10.57
CA GLN A 175 -16.23 3.10 -10.84
C GLN A 175 -16.19 2.70 -12.32
N HIS A 176 -17.34 2.46 -12.93
CA HIS A 176 -17.42 2.09 -14.34
C HIS A 176 -17.04 3.26 -15.25
N GLU A 177 -17.48 4.47 -14.92
CA GLU A 177 -17.07 5.66 -15.66
C GLU A 177 -15.56 5.89 -15.57
N LEU A 178 -14.96 5.78 -14.38
CA LEU A 178 -13.52 5.93 -14.21
C LEU A 178 -12.73 4.89 -15.00
N ILE A 179 -13.15 3.61 -14.92
CA ILE A 179 -12.51 2.53 -15.69
C ILE A 179 -12.58 2.80 -17.17
N ASN A 180 -13.76 3.12 -17.70
CA ASN A 180 -13.95 3.39 -19.12
C ASN A 180 -13.12 4.59 -19.60
N PHE A 181 -13.06 5.65 -18.79
CA PHE A 181 -12.25 6.83 -19.10
C PHE A 181 -10.76 6.48 -19.21
N VAL A 182 -10.21 5.78 -18.19
CA VAL A 182 -8.79 5.42 -18.17
C VAL A 182 -8.46 4.39 -19.25
N LYS A 183 -9.36 3.43 -19.52
CA LYS A 183 -9.20 2.47 -20.62
C LYS A 183 -9.06 3.20 -21.95
N ASN A 184 -9.97 4.12 -22.27
CA ASN A 184 -9.95 4.86 -23.53
C ASN A 184 -8.67 5.69 -23.69
N MET A 185 -8.07 6.19 -22.60
CA MET A 185 -6.75 6.84 -22.65
C MET A 185 -5.62 5.87 -23.03
N GLY A 186 -5.75 4.59 -22.65
CA GLY A 186 -4.78 3.55 -22.97
C GLY A 186 -4.91 2.98 -24.39
N ASP A 187 -6.11 3.09 -24.97
CA ASP A 187 -6.44 2.55 -26.31
C ASP A 187 -6.36 3.62 -27.42
N SER A 188 -6.17 4.90 -27.08
CA SER A 188 -6.08 5.98 -28.08
C SER A 188 -4.76 5.94 -28.84
N ASP A 189 -4.83 5.84 -30.16
CA ASP A 189 -3.73 5.83 -31.13
C ASP A 189 -3.12 7.23 -31.42
N ASP A 190 -3.41 8.28 -30.60
CA ASP A 190 -2.94 9.64 -30.84
C ASP A 190 -1.48 9.91 -30.40
#